data_b088646a55c1fafd9cc672e791f15bf0
#
_entry.id   b088646a55c1fafd9cc672e791f15bf0
#
_cell.length_a   1.000
_cell.length_b   1.000
_cell.length_c   1.000
_cell.angle_alpha   90.00
_cell.angle_beta   90.00
_cell.angle_gamma   90.00
#
_symmetry.space_group_name_H-M   'P 1'
#
loop_
_entity.id
_entity.type
_entity.pdbx_description
1 polymer ?
#
loop_
_entity_poly.entity_id
_entity_poly.type
_entity_poly.pdbx_seq_one_letter_code
_entity_poly.pdbx_strand_id
1 'polypeptide(L)'
;TAPEEQALFQLSNGRYIMDEAQSRVMFQIKEAQPEHSHPISGTGYSWDESGMAELFSECYKNDTRYCPEAKSWFTYSEGAWRKDTGSLLVAEKIKEFCRLMALYCGEIANEERRTEYMKFIVKMGDRRFRDRLMKDAASVLPIASAEFDANPYLINCKNGTFDLEKMEFREHE
;
A
#
# COMPACT_ATOMS: atom_id res chain seq x y z
N THR A 1 -15.42 -22.98 -6.92
CA THR A 1 -15.43 -21.62 -6.36
C THR A 1 -15.33 -21.75 -4.87
N ALA A 2 -14.12 -21.59 -4.32
CA ALA A 2 -13.92 -21.51 -2.88
C ALA A 2 -14.58 -20.22 -2.38
N PRO A 3 -15.27 -20.22 -1.22
CA PRO A 3 -15.77 -18.99 -0.64
C PRO A 3 -14.56 -18.12 -0.26
N GLU A 4 -14.59 -16.86 -0.71
CA GLU A 4 -13.65 -15.83 -0.31
C GLU A 4 -13.62 -15.77 1.22
N GLU A 5 -12.50 -16.17 1.82
CA GLU A 5 -12.25 -16.00 3.25
C GLU A 5 -12.05 -14.52 3.53
N GLN A 6 -13.14 -13.81 3.80
CA GLN A 6 -13.08 -12.45 4.31
C GLN A 6 -12.44 -12.48 5.69
N ALA A 7 -11.26 -11.90 5.83
CA ALA A 7 -10.60 -11.80 7.12
C ALA A 7 -11.45 -10.95 8.09
N LEU A 8 -11.95 -11.60 9.15
CA LEU A 8 -12.74 -10.96 10.22
C LEU A 8 -11.79 -10.36 11.25
N PHE A 9 -11.77 -9.05 11.36
CA PHE A 9 -11.06 -8.34 12.42
C PHE A 9 -12.02 -8.05 13.58
N GLN A 10 -11.72 -8.57 14.78
CA GLN A 10 -12.51 -8.27 15.97
C GLN A 10 -11.97 -7.01 16.65
N LEU A 11 -12.74 -5.94 16.56
CA LEU A 11 -12.57 -4.77 17.43
C LEU A 11 -13.31 -5.02 18.75
N SER A 12 -12.87 -4.40 19.83
CA SER A 12 -13.52 -4.47 21.16
C SER A 12 -15.01 -4.11 21.14
N ASN A 13 -15.49 -3.38 20.13
CA ASN A 13 -16.86 -2.89 19.99
C ASN A 13 -17.55 -3.28 18.66
N GLY A 14 -17.01 -4.26 17.87
CA GLY A 14 -17.64 -4.67 16.61
C GLY A 14 -16.72 -5.50 15.73
N ARG A 15 -17.31 -6.01 14.62
CA ARG A 15 -16.58 -6.74 13.58
C ARG A 15 -16.32 -5.80 12.42
N TYR A 16 -15.05 -5.63 12.05
CA TYR A 16 -14.68 -4.97 10.81
C TYR A 16 -14.40 -6.05 9.74
N ILE A 17 -15.13 -5.97 8.63
CA ILE A 17 -14.93 -6.89 7.50
C ILE A 17 -13.99 -6.20 6.52
N MET A 18 -12.85 -6.81 6.25
CA MET A 18 -11.89 -6.34 5.25
C MET A 18 -12.14 -7.00 3.91
N ASP A 19 -12.01 -6.24 2.84
CA ASP A 19 -11.92 -6.80 1.49
C ASP A 19 -10.54 -7.48 1.26
N GLU A 20 -10.37 -8.11 0.10
CA GLU A 20 -9.14 -8.83 -0.24
C GLU A 20 -7.90 -7.91 -0.23
N ALA A 21 -8.03 -6.69 -0.80
CA ALA A 21 -6.95 -5.73 -0.86
C ALA A 21 -6.53 -5.26 0.55
N GLN A 22 -7.50 -4.97 1.40
CA GLN A 22 -7.29 -4.60 2.80
C GLN A 22 -6.66 -5.74 3.60
N SER A 23 -7.10 -6.98 3.38
CA SER A 23 -6.56 -8.18 4.02
C SER A 23 -5.10 -8.40 3.66
N ARG A 24 -4.73 -8.20 2.39
CA ARG A 24 -3.35 -8.26 1.91
C ARG A 24 -2.47 -7.21 2.59
N VAL A 25 -2.93 -5.96 2.67
CA VAL A 25 -2.20 -4.89 3.36
C VAL A 25 -2.06 -5.18 4.85
N MET A 26 -3.13 -5.64 5.50
CA MET A 26 -3.08 -6.02 6.92
C MET A 26 -2.10 -7.16 7.18
N PHE A 27 -2.01 -8.14 6.28
CA PHE A 27 -1.02 -9.21 6.39
C PHE A 27 0.41 -8.63 6.36
N GLN A 28 0.72 -7.71 5.43
CA GLN A 28 2.02 -7.06 5.36
C GLN A 28 2.34 -6.24 6.63
N ILE A 29 1.34 -5.55 7.18
CA ILE A 29 1.50 -4.80 8.45
C ILE A 29 1.81 -5.77 9.59
N LYS A 30 1.12 -6.92 9.69
CA LYS A 30 1.38 -7.93 10.72
C LYS A 30 2.80 -8.53 10.60
N GLU A 31 3.24 -8.84 9.40
CA GLU A 31 4.61 -9.33 9.16
C GLU A 31 5.67 -8.28 9.52
N ALA A 32 5.39 -7.01 9.24
CA ALA A 32 6.30 -5.91 9.56
C ALA A 32 6.43 -5.61 11.06
N GLN A 33 5.41 -5.96 11.86
CA GLN A 33 5.35 -5.72 13.31
C GLN A 33 5.78 -4.28 13.69
N PRO A 34 5.10 -3.26 13.16
CA PRO A 34 5.55 -1.86 13.31
C PRO A 34 5.56 -1.38 14.76
N GLU A 35 4.86 -2.05 15.68
CA GLU A 35 4.90 -1.76 17.11
C GLU A 35 6.27 -2.03 17.76
N HIS A 36 7.10 -2.87 17.15
CA HIS A 36 8.45 -3.15 17.62
C HIS A 36 9.48 -2.16 17.05
N SER A 37 9.08 -1.35 16.10
CA SER A 37 9.92 -0.31 15.54
C SER A 37 10.10 0.85 16.53
N HIS A 38 11.28 1.44 16.54
CA HIS A 38 11.57 2.60 17.38
C HIS A 38 12.23 3.69 16.53
N PRO A 39 11.86 4.98 16.72
CA PRO A 39 12.37 6.10 15.92
C PRO A 39 13.91 6.21 15.88
N ILE A 40 14.59 5.58 16.82
CA ILE A 40 16.05 5.74 17.03
C ILE A 40 16.83 4.44 16.84
N SER A 41 16.17 3.26 16.75
CA SER A 41 16.87 1.97 16.85
C SER A 41 17.43 1.43 15.53
N GLY A 42 17.12 2.03 14.39
CA GLY A 42 17.63 1.60 13.08
C GLY A 42 17.21 0.20 12.61
N THR A 43 16.35 -0.48 13.36
CA THR A 43 15.77 -1.78 13.02
C THR A 43 14.25 -1.65 12.85
N GLY A 44 13.73 -2.18 11.75
CA GLY A 44 12.31 -2.03 11.41
C GLY A 44 11.97 -0.64 10.85
N TYR A 45 10.69 -0.32 10.81
CA TYR A 45 10.17 0.93 10.27
C TYR A 45 10.12 2.00 11.36
N SER A 46 10.78 3.15 11.16
CA SER A 46 10.71 4.26 12.12
C SER A 46 9.31 4.85 12.22
N TRP A 47 8.97 5.38 13.42
CA TRP A 47 7.66 6.00 13.68
C TRP A 47 7.63 7.47 13.24
N ASP A 48 7.91 7.67 11.97
CA ASP A 48 7.92 8.95 11.28
C ASP A 48 7.43 8.80 9.84
N GLU A 49 7.40 9.87 9.09
CA GLU A 49 6.91 9.87 7.72
C GLU A 49 7.75 8.99 6.80
N SER A 50 9.06 8.95 7.03
CA SER A 50 10.01 8.16 6.21
C SER A 50 9.82 6.67 6.42
N GLY A 51 9.82 6.19 7.66
CA GLY A 51 9.60 4.77 7.94
C GLY A 51 8.20 4.30 7.53
N MET A 52 7.20 5.16 7.66
CA MET A 52 5.85 4.83 7.19
C MET A 52 5.73 4.86 5.67
N ALA A 53 6.52 5.69 4.97
CA ALA A 53 6.61 5.66 3.52
C ALA A 53 7.23 4.35 3.01
N GLU A 54 8.24 3.83 3.70
CA GLU A 54 8.83 2.52 3.38
C GLU A 54 7.82 1.40 3.58
N LEU A 55 7.12 1.35 4.72
CA LEU A 55 6.10 0.33 4.98
C LEU A 55 4.92 0.43 4.01
N PHE A 56 4.43 1.65 3.74
CA PHE A 56 3.41 1.90 2.72
C PHE A 56 3.87 1.36 1.35
N SER A 57 5.12 1.61 1.00
CA SER A 57 5.68 1.17 -0.27
C SER A 57 5.73 -0.36 -0.38
N GLU A 58 6.09 -1.06 0.69
CA GLU A 58 6.02 -2.53 0.71
C GLU A 58 4.58 -3.05 0.51
N CYS A 59 3.61 -2.39 1.13
CA CYS A 59 2.21 -2.77 1.02
C CYS A 59 1.61 -2.54 -0.38
N TYR A 60 2.03 -1.47 -1.06
CA TYR A 60 1.39 -1.00 -2.30
C TYR A 60 2.29 -0.99 -3.53
N LYS A 61 3.50 -1.55 -3.47
CA LYS A 61 4.46 -1.57 -4.59
C LYS A 61 3.94 -2.20 -5.88
N ASN A 62 2.95 -3.09 -5.79
CA ASN A 62 2.34 -3.73 -6.96
C ASN A 62 1.20 -2.92 -7.56
N ASP A 63 0.66 -1.98 -6.81
CA ASP A 63 -0.54 -1.23 -7.18
C ASP A 63 -0.26 0.25 -7.44
N THR A 64 0.94 0.75 -7.07
CA THR A 64 1.21 2.19 -7.04
C THR A 64 2.67 2.47 -7.35
N ARG A 65 2.91 3.40 -8.28
CA ARG A 65 4.25 3.86 -8.68
C ARG A 65 4.26 5.37 -8.89
N TYR A 66 5.40 6.00 -8.67
CA TYR A 66 5.61 7.40 -8.99
C TYR A 66 6.54 7.54 -10.19
N CYS A 67 6.11 8.25 -11.23
CA CYS A 67 6.93 8.53 -12.40
C CYS A 67 7.49 9.96 -12.30
N PRO A 68 8.82 10.12 -12.07
CA PRO A 68 9.45 11.43 -11.93
C PRO A 68 9.33 12.29 -13.20
N GLU A 69 9.47 11.68 -14.39
CA GLU A 69 9.39 12.37 -15.67
C GLU A 69 7.99 12.96 -15.91
N ALA A 70 6.96 12.18 -15.57
CA ALA A 70 5.57 12.63 -15.66
C ALA A 70 5.13 13.47 -14.46
N LYS A 71 5.97 13.57 -13.41
CA LYS A 71 5.66 14.22 -12.12
C LYS A 71 4.30 13.77 -11.57
N SER A 72 4.01 12.48 -11.66
CA SER A 72 2.69 11.93 -11.35
C SER A 72 2.75 10.54 -10.80
N TRP A 73 1.80 10.23 -9.93
CA TRP A 73 1.51 8.89 -9.51
C TRP A 73 0.78 8.11 -10.61
N PHE A 74 1.01 6.81 -10.62
CA PHE A 74 0.29 5.84 -11.43
C PHE A 74 -0.22 4.74 -10.52
N THR A 75 -1.44 4.28 -10.78
CA THR A 75 -2.06 3.17 -10.06
C THR A 75 -2.42 2.06 -11.04
N TYR A 76 -2.22 0.83 -10.61
CA TYR A 76 -2.61 -0.34 -11.38
C TYR A 76 -4.08 -0.67 -11.12
N SER A 77 -4.86 -0.74 -12.18
CA SER A 77 -6.27 -1.12 -12.09
C SER A 77 -6.74 -1.73 -13.42
N GLU A 78 -7.57 -2.76 -13.33
CA GLU A 78 -8.14 -3.43 -14.51
C GLU A 78 -7.09 -3.83 -15.54
N GLY A 79 -5.97 -4.38 -15.07
CA GLY A 79 -4.89 -4.87 -15.93
C GLY A 79 -3.98 -3.80 -16.53
N ALA A 80 -4.08 -2.54 -16.14
CA ALA A 80 -3.26 -1.46 -16.70
C ALA A 80 -2.83 -0.42 -15.65
N TRP A 81 -1.65 0.16 -15.88
CA TRP A 81 -1.19 1.33 -15.16
C TRP A 81 -1.89 2.58 -15.69
N ARG A 82 -2.52 3.33 -14.79
CA ARG A 82 -3.26 4.55 -15.13
C ARG A 82 -2.72 5.74 -14.34
N LYS A 83 -2.57 6.87 -15.02
CA LYS A 83 -2.15 8.10 -14.36
C LYS A 83 -3.20 8.54 -13.32
N ASP A 84 -2.73 8.73 -12.09
CA ASP A 84 -3.54 9.23 -10.98
C ASP A 84 -3.56 10.77 -11.00
N THR A 85 -4.58 11.34 -11.66
CA THR A 85 -4.72 12.78 -11.78
C THR A 85 -4.97 13.43 -10.42
N GLY A 86 -4.09 14.34 -10.05
CA GLY A 86 -4.16 15.02 -8.75
C GLY A 86 -3.77 14.15 -7.56
N SER A 87 -3.21 12.96 -7.80
CA SER A 87 -2.78 12.02 -6.73
C SER A 87 -3.93 11.61 -5.79
N LEU A 88 -5.15 11.59 -6.30
CA LEU A 88 -6.35 11.35 -5.48
C LEU A 88 -6.44 9.89 -5.02
N LEU A 89 -6.13 8.95 -5.91
CA LEU A 89 -6.18 7.52 -5.59
C LEU A 89 -5.09 7.14 -4.58
N VAL A 90 -3.88 7.65 -4.75
CA VAL A 90 -2.79 7.44 -3.79
C VAL A 90 -3.12 8.08 -2.44
N ALA A 91 -3.72 9.26 -2.42
CA ALA A 91 -4.15 9.89 -1.17
C ALA A 91 -5.20 9.04 -0.43
N GLU A 92 -6.14 8.40 -1.14
CA GLU A 92 -7.10 7.47 -0.52
C GLU A 92 -6.42 6.18 -0.03
N LYS A 93 -5.46 5.62 -0.79
CA LYS A 93 -4.65 4.47 -0.33
C LYS A 93 -3.87 4.80 0.96
N ILE A 94 -3.31 5.98 1.08
CA ILE A 94 -2.62 6.43 2.30
C ILE A 94 -3.61 6.54 3.48
N LYS A 95 -4.80 7.07 3.28
CA LYS A 95 -5.84 7.10 4.32
C LYS A 95 -6.25 5.69 4.75
N GLU A 96 -6.38 4.79 3.80
CA GLU A 96 -6.68 3.39 4.05
C GLU A 96 -5.56 2.72 4.85
N PHE A 97 -4.32 2.90 4.44
CA PHE A 97 -3.14 2.44 5.18
C PHE A 97 -3.14 2.93 6.63
N CYS A 98 -3.40 4.22 6.87
CA CYS A 98 -3.48 4.78 8.23
C CYS A 98 -4.62 4.12 9.05
N ARG A 99 -5.76 3.81 8.42
CA ARG A 99 -6.87 3.09 9.08
C ARG A 99 -6.47 1.67 9.45
N LEU A 100 -5.82 0.93 8.55
CA LEU A 100 -5.37 -0.43 8.82
C LEU A 100 -4.28 -0.47 9.89
N MET A 101 -3.36 0.51 9.90
CA MET A 101 -2.39 0.69 10.98
C MET A 101 -3.08 0.94 12.33
N ALA A 102 -4.17 1.71 12.35
CA ALA A 102 -4.95 1.92 13.57
C ALA A 102 -5.68 0.64 14.02
N LEU A 103 -6.24 -0.13 13.09
CA LEU A 103 -6.88 -1.42 13.40
C LEU A 103 -5.87 -2.43 13.97
N TYR A 104 -4.66 -2.46 13.42
CA TYR A 104 -3.57 -3.31 13.91
C TYR A 104 -3.25 -3.06 15.40
N CYS A 105 -3.50 -1.87 15.93
CA CYS A 105 -3.32 -1.57 17.34
C CYS A 105 -4.06 -2.55 18.27
N GLY A 106 -5.19 -3.09 17.83
CA GLY A 106 -5.97 -4.09 18.55
C GLY A 106 -5.29 -5.45 18.69
N GLU A 107 -4.33 -5.75 17.82
CA GLU A 107 -3.56 -7.00 17.83
C GLU A 107 -2.37 -6.97 18.81
N ILE A 108 -1.98 -5.80 19.30
CA ILE A 108 -0.83 -5.62 20.17
C ILE A 108 -1.20 -6.08 21.59
N ALA A 109 -0.65 -7.21 22.03
CA ALA A 109 -0.96 -7.81 23.32
C ALA A 109 -0.39 -7.02 24.51
N ASN A 110 0.81 -6.44 24.34
CA ASN A 110 1.44 -5.66 25.40
C ASN A 110 0.77 -4.28 25.53
N GLU A 111 0.19 -3.99 26.70
CA GLU A 111 -0.60 -2.78 26.94
C GLU A 111 0.24 -1.48 26.88
N GLU A 112 1.45 -1.52 27.42
CA GLU A 112 2.35 -0.36 27.40
C GLU A 112 2.76 -0.02 25.97
N ARG A 113 3.18 -1.03 25.20
CA ARG A 113 3.53 -0.87 23.78
C ARG A 113 2.34 -0.43 22.93
N ARG A 114 1.15 -0.99 23.18
CA ARG A 114 -0.08 -0.58 22.52
C ARG A 114 -0.39 0.89 22.77
N THR A 115 -0.17 1.37 24.02
CA THR A 115 -0.38 2.78 24.37
C THR A 115 0.59 3.71 23.66
N GLU A 116 1.87 3.35 23.57
CA GLU A 116 2.87 4.11 22.80
C GLU A 116 2.54 4.13 21.30
N TYR A 117 2.22 2.98 20.75
CA TYR A 117 1.83 2.84 19.35
C TYR A 117 0.58 3.68 19.03
N MET A 118 -0.43 3.67 19.89
CA MET A 118 -1.63 4.50 19.74
C MET A 118 -1.30 6.00 19.64
N LYS A 119 -0.37 6.50 20.46
CA LYS A 119 0.08 7.89 20.39
C LYS A 119 0.68 8.23 19.03
N PHE A 120 1.42 7.30 18.46
CA PHE A 120 1.97 7.45 17.12
C PHE A 120 0.85 7.44 16.04
N ILE A 121 -0.09 6.50 16.12
CA ILE A 121 -1.22 6.39 15.17
C ILE A 121 -2.05 7.69 15.13
N VAL A 122 -2.24 8.35 16.25
CA VAL A 122 -2.94 9.67 16.29
C VAL A 122 -2.23 10.69 15.39
N LYS A 123 -0.88 10.70 15.36
CA LYS A 123 -0.12 11.62 14.50
C LYS A 123 -0.32 11.29 13.00
N MET A 124 -0.44 10.02 12.65
CA MET A 124 -0.72 9.60 11.26
C MET A 124 -2.09 10.09 10.76
N GLY A 125 -3.02 10.40 11.67
CA GLY A 125 -4.31 11.02 11.34
C GLY A 125 -4.19 12.46 10.83
N ASP A 126 -3.08 13.15 11.09
CA ASP A 126 -2.86 14.52 10.62
C ASP A 126 -2.65 14.56 9.09
N ARG A 127 -3.28 15.54 8.43
CA ARG A 127 -3.14 15.73 6.99
C ARG A 127 -1.69 16.01 6.59
N ARG A 128 -0.98 16.82 7.37
CA ARG A 128 0.41 17.18 7.09
C ARG A 128 1.34 15.97 7.14
N PHE A 129 1.07 15.04 8.07
CA PHE A 129 1.79 13.76 8.11
C PHE A 129 1.58 12.97 6.81
N ARG A 130 0.32 12.80 6.38
CA ARG A 130 0.00 12.05 5.15
C ARG A 130 0.57 12.71 3.89
N ASP A 131 0.57 14.04 3.81
CA ASP A 131 1.16 14.77 2.68
C ASP A 131 2.68 14.55 2.60
N ARG A 132 3.39 14.54 3.75
CA ARG A 132 4.82 14.22 3.82
C ARG A 132 5.09 12.76 3.50
N LEU A 133 4.32 11.83 4.07
CA LEU A 133 4.40 10.40 3.77
C LEU A 133 4.27 10.15 2.26
N MET A 134 3.30 10.79 1.61
CA MET A 134 3.11 10.66 0.16
C MET A 134 4.33 11.16 -0.64
N LYS A 135 4.96 12.25 -0.19
CA LYS A 135 6.19 12.77 -0.79
C LYS A 135 7.36 11.80 -0.64
N ASP A 136 7.53 11.25 0.55
CA ASP A 136 8.61 10.31 0.84
C ASP A 136 8.40 9.00 0.07
N ALA A 137 7.17 8.49 0.02
CA ALA A 137 6.81 7.30 -0.76
C ALA A 137 7.10 7.46 -2.27
N ALA A 138 7.02 8.67 -2.82
CA ALA A 138 7.38 8.92 -4.22
C ALA A 138 8.85 8.61 -4.51
N SER A 139 9.74 8.78 -3.54
CA SER A 139 11.16 8.43 -3.67
C SER A 139 11.45 6.95 -3.50
N VAL A 140 10.56 6.20 -2.85
CA VAL A 140 10.70 4.76 -2.60
C VAL A 140 10.08 3.93 -3.72
N LEU A 141 9.08 4.45 -4.42
CA LEU A 141 8.33 3.77 -5.48
C LEU A 141 8.55 4.40 -6.87
N PRO A 142 9.79 4.75 -7.28
CA PRO A 142 10.00 5.34 -8.60
C PRO A 142 9.77 4.29 -9.69
N ILE A 143 9.30 4.78 -10.85
CA ILE A 143 9.27 4.03 -12.11
C ILE A 143 9.62 4.98 -13.25
N ALA A 144 10.46 4.56 -14.17
CA ALA A 144 10.73 5.34 -15.37
C ALA A 144 9.58 5.22 -16.38
N SER A 145 9.30 6.29 -17.12
CA SER A 145 8.20 6.27 -18.10
C SER A 145 8.38 5.19 -19.17
N ALA A 146 9.61 4.84 -19.52
CA ALA A 146 9.93 3.77 -20.47
C ALA A 146 9.60 2.36 -19.95
N GLU A 147 9.42 2.19 -18.64
CA GLU A 147 9.11 0.87 -18.06
C GLU A 147 7.64 0.48 -18.19
N PHE A 148 6.73 1.46 -18.42
CA PHE A 148 5.30 1.17 -18.55
C PHE A 148 4.95 0.36 -19.81
N ASP A 149 5.71 0.52 -20.89
CA ASP A 149 5.48 -0.17 -22.17
C ASP A 149 6.80 -0.83 -22.66
N ALA A 150 7.53 -1.45 -21.74
CA ALA A 150 8.86 -2.00 -22.01
C ALA A 150 8.87 -3.17 -23.03
N ASN A 151 7.76 -3.89 -23.15
CA ASN A 151 7.66 -5.02 -24.10
C ASN A 151 6.71 -4.68 -25.26
N PRO A 152 7.24 -4.39 -26.47
CA PRO A 152 6.43 -4.02 -27.62
C PRO A 152 5.60 -5.19 -28.19
N TYR A 153 5.85 -6.43 -27.74
CA TYR A 153 5.12 -7.62 -28.19
C TYR A 153 3.90 -7.94 -27.33
N LEU A 154 3.66 -7.19 -26.25
CA LEU A 154 2.49 -7.40 -25.40
C LEU A 154 1.41 -6.34 -25.68
N ILE A 155 0.24 -6.83 -26.08
CA ILE A 155 -0.95 -5.97 -26.25
C ILE A 155 -1.87 -6.17 -25.05
N ASN A 156 -2.05 -5.11 -24.29
CA ASN A 156 -2.96 -5.14 -23.15
C ASN A 156 -4.40 -4.95 -23.62
N CYS A 157 -5.25 -5.94 -23.35
CA CYS A 157 -6.68 -5.98 -23.67
C CYS A 157 -7.49 -5.88 -22.37
N LYS A 158 -8.80 -5.60 -22.44
CA LYS A 158 -9.67 -5.50 -21.25
C LYS A 158 -9.75 -6.78 -20.41
N ASN A 159 -9.60 -7.93 -21.04
CA ASN A 159 -9.79 -9.25 -20.45
C ASN A 159 -8.50 -10.08 -20.39
N GLY A 160 -7.33 -9.45 -20.62
CA GLY A 160 -6.05 -10.14 -20.54
C GLY A 160 -5.00 -9.49 -21.44
N THR A 161 -3.86 -10.14 -21.58
CA THR A 161 -2.74 -9.68 -22.38
C THR A 161 -2.53 -10.65 -23.57
N PHE A 162 -2.43 -10.11 -24.78
CA PHE A 162 -2.06 -10.87 -25.96
C PHE A 162 -0.55 -10.77 -26.20
N ASP A 163 0.11 -11.92 -26.25
CA ASP A 163 1.53 -12.05 -26.53
C ASP A 163 1.73 -12.29 -28.04
N LEU A 164 2.27 -11.29 -28.74
CA LEU A 164 2.50 -11.35 -30.18
C LEU A 164 3.63 -12.31 -30.59
N GLU A 165 4.61 -12.54 -29.70
CA GLU A 165 5.68 -13.49 -30.00
C GLU A 165 5.19 -14.93 -29.94
N LYS A 166 4.37 -15.23 -28.91
CA LYS A 166 3.84 -16.58 -28.69
C LYS A 166 2.50 -16.81 -29.39
N MET A 167 1.87 -15.73 -29.89
CA MET A 167 0.52 -15.74 -30.46
C MET A 167 -0.51 -16.33 -29.49
N GLU A 168 -0.37 -16.01 -28.21
CA GLU A 168 -1.20 -16.53 -27.12
C GLU A 168 -1.87 -15.39 -26.35
N PHE A 169 -3.10 -15.67 -25.91
CA PHE A 169 -3.82 -14.81 -24.99
C PHE A 169 -3.70 -15.37 -23.57
N ARG A 170 -3.30 -14.53 -22.61
CA ARG A 170 -3.13 -14.90 -21.20
C ARG A 170 -3.80 -13.89 -20.28
N GLU A 171 -4.02 -14.28 -19.03
CA GLU A 171 -4.48 -13.35 -18.00
C GLU A 171 -3.46 -12.21 -17.77
N HIS A 172 -3.92 -11.10 -17.19
CA HIS A 172 -3.03 -9.99 -16.81
C HIS A 172 -2.01 -10.46 -15.77
N GLU A 173 -0.76 -10.07 -15.95
CA GLU A 173 0.32 -10.25 -14.97
C GLU A 173 0.42 -9.07 -14.03
#